data_c80789adccd7060449d74110bbe89079
#
_entry.id   c80789adccd7060449d74110bbe89079
#
_cell.length_a   1.000
_cell.length_b   1.000
_cell.length_c   1.000
_cell.angle_alpha   90.00
_cell.angle_beta   90.00
_cell.angle_gamma   90.00
#
_symmetry.space_group_name_H-M   'P 1'
#
loop_
_entity.id
_entity.type
_entity.pdbx_description
1 polymer ?
#
loop_
_entity_poly.entity_id
_entity_poly.type
_entity_poly.pdbx_seq_one_letter_code
_entity_poly.pdbx_strand_id
1 'polypeptide(L)'
;LQVEAAAALRPVAYSGTPDFLRTILEHADGKGADLSSIQIAHVTGGALLPDARAFYAQRDIDVMQSYATAEIGLIAYESAAHEGLITDEGVIVEIVEPGTGAPVADGETGEVLVTVLNPDYPLIRFATGDLSAILPGASPCGRTNRRIKGWMGRADQTTKVKGMFVHPHQVAEIVRRHPEIGHARLLVSRERGADIMTLKIETAQANDDLARAIEASVQTVTRLKGRVEIAPAGSL
;
A
#
# COMPACT_ATOMS: atom_id res chain seq x y z
N LEU A 1 19.22 -10.08 -21.06
CA LEU A 1 19.01 -11.52 -20.82
C LEU A 1 17.53 -11.86 -20.57
N GLN A 2 16.85 -11.26 -19.52
CA GLN A 2 15.45 -11.62 -19.21
C GLN A 2 14.48 -11.24 -20.34
N VAL A 3 14.59 -10.05 -20.91
CA VAL A 3 13.78 -9.60 -22.05
C VAL A 3 13.99 -10.51 -23.26
N GLU A 4 15.23 -10.85 -23.57
CA GLU A 4 15.57 -11.74 -24.69
C GLU A 4 15.01 -13.16 -24.47
N ALA A 5 15.11 -13.67 -23.23
CA ALA A 5 14.54 -14.95 -22.88
C ALA A 5 13.00 -14.93 -22.97
N ALA A 6 12.35 -13.90 -22.46
CA ALA A 6 10.90 -13.76 -22.52
C ALA A 6 10.40 -13.59 -23.98
N ALA A 7 11.10 -12.82 -24.81
CA ALA A 7 10.77 -12.68 -26.22
C ALA A 7 10.90 -14.03 -27.01
N ALA A 8 11.94 -14.83 -26.67
CA ALA A 8 12.17 -16.12 -27.31
C ALA A 8 11.20 -17.21 -26.82
N LEU A 9 10.95 -17.29 -25.51
CA LEU A 9 10.11 -18.32 -24.89
C LEU A 9 8.61 -18.01 -24.94
N ARG A 10 8.24 -16.75 -25.17
CA ARG A 10 6.86 -16.26 -25.25
C ARG A 10 5.98 -16.72 -24.06
N PRO A 11 6.37 -16.46 -22.79
CA PRO A 11 5.56 -16.85 -21.65
C PRO A 11 4.21 -16.14 -21.69
N VAL A 12 3.16 -16.83 -21.26
CA VAL A 12 1.80 -16.26 -21.13
C VAL A 12 1.60 -15.55 -19.81
N ALA A 13 2.32 -15.98 -18.77
CA ALA A 13 2.17 -15.47 -17.41
C ALA A 13 3.49 -15.02 -16.81
N TYR A 14 3.40 -14.02 -15.93
CA TYR A 14 4.47 -13.55 -15.06
C TYR A 14 4.13 -13.81 -13.60
N SER A 15 5.13 -14.15 -12.78
CA SER A 15 5.05 -14.14 -11.32
C SER A 15 6.28 -13.46 -10.73
N GLY A 16 6.07 -12.50 -9.82
CA GLY A 16 7.15 -11.73 -9.18
C GLY A 16 6.67 -10.43 -8.55
N THR A 17 7.56 -9.45 -8.43
CA THR A 17 7.17 -8.13 -7.89
C THR A 17 6.56 -7.25 -8.99
N PRO A 18 5.63 -6.33 -8.63
CA PRO A 18 5.05 -5.42 -9.61
C PRO A 18 6.12 -4.54 -10.29
N ASP A 19 7.01 -3.92 -9.52
CA ASP A 19 8.01 -3.00 -10.07
C ASP A 19 8.98 -3.70 -11.05
N PHE A 20 9.28 -4.96 -10.79
CA PHE A 20 10.18 -5.70 -11.67
C PHE A 20 9.52 -6.07 -13.00
N LEU A 21 8.23 -6.42 -13.01
CA LEU A 21 7.47 -6.59 -14.26
C LEU A 21 7.50 -5.30 -15.09
N ARG A 22 7.24 -4.16 -14.45
CA ARG A 22 7.30 -2.86 -15.12
C ARG A 22 8.67 -2.63 -15.74
N THR A 23 9.73 -2.86 -14.98
CA THR A 23 11.12 -2.72 -15.47
C THR A 23 11.39 -3.60 -16.70
N ILE A 24 10.90 -4.85 -16.72
CA ILE A 24 11.05 -5.76 -17.86
C ILE A 24 10.33 -5.21 -19.08
N LEU A 25 9.09 -4.76 -18.93
CA LEU A 25 8.27 -4.24 -20.03
C LEU A 25 8.84 -2.94 -20.61
N GLU A 26 9.21 -1.97 -19.77
CA GLU A 26 9.84 -0.71 -20.19
C GLU A 26 11.18 -0.96 -20.91
N HIS A 27 11.95 -1.95 -20.42
CA HIS A 27 13.21 -2.31 -21.08
C HIS A 27 12.99 -3.04 -22.42
N ALA A 28 11.91 -3.80 -22.53
CA ALA A 28 11.49 -4.42 -23.79
C ALA A 28 11.08 -3.36 -24.84
N ASP A 29 10.26 -2.38 -24.41
CA ASP A 29 9.86 -1.24 -25.25
C ASP A 29 11.09 -0.50 -25.80
N GLY A 30 12.08 -0.21 -24.93
CA GLY A 30 13.33 0.46 -25.33
C GLY A 30 14.22 -0.35 -26.29
N LYS A 31 14.02 -1.68 -26.35
CA LYS A 31 14.74 -2.59 -27.28
C LYS A 31 13.92 -3.00 -28.50
N GLY A 32 12.66 -2.61 -28.59
CA GLY A 32 11.74 -3.07 -29.61
C GLY A 32 11.45 -4.59 -29.53
N ALA A 33 11.54 -5.17 -28.33
CA ALA A 33 11.27 -6.59 -28.10
C ALA A 33 9.80 -6.85 -27.84
N ASP A 34 9.22 -7.83 -28.50
CA ASP A 34 7.80 -8.22 -28.33
C ASP A 34 7.61 -9.12 -27.11
N LEU A 35 6.93 -8.60 -26.07
CA LEU A 35 6.48 -9.33 -24.89
C LEU A 35 4.95 -9.42 -24.79
N SER A 36 4.22 -9.21 -25.88
CA SER A 36 2.74 -9.27 -25.91
C SER A 36 2.17 -10.66 -25.58
N SER A 37 3.00 -11.67 -25.50
CA SER A 37 2.60 -13.01 -25.02
C SER A 37 2.25 -13.01 -23.52
N ILE A 38 2.79 -12.06 -22.71
CA ILE A 38 2.47 -11.93 -21.28
C ILE A 38 1.08 -11.29 -21.18
N GLN A 39 0.08 -12.08 -20.82
CA GLN A 39 -1.32 -11.65 -20.70
C GLN A 39 -1.81 -11.67 -19.26
N ILE A 40 -1.15 -12.42 -18.38
CA ILE A 40 -1.54 -12.59 -16.98
C ILE A 40 -0.32 -12.32 -16.11
N ALA A 41 -0.51 -11.61 -14.99
CA ALA A 41 0.52 -11.46 -13.99
C ALA A 41 -0.03 -11.70 -12.57
N HIS A 42 0.71 -12.48 -11.79
CA HIS A 42 0.53 -12.57 -10.35
C HIS A 42 1.68 -11.84 -9.66
N VAL A 43 1.36 -10.79 -8.91
CA VAL A 43 2.38 -9.97 -8.25
C VAL A 43 2.26 -10.03 -6.72
N THR A 44 3.42 -10.07 -6.06
CA THR A 44 3.55 -10.11 -4.60
C THR A 44 4.89 -9.51 -4.17
N GLY A 45 5.11 -9.36 -2.86
CA GLY A 45 6.37 -8.84 -2.31
C GLY A 45 6.59 -7.34 -2.56
N GLY A 46 5.60 -6.64 -3.07
CA GLY A 46 5.58 -5.20 -3.28
C GLY A 46 4.14 -4.72 -3.46
N ALA A 47 3.88 -3.44 -3.19
CA ALA A 47 2.56 -2.87 -3.36
C ALA A 47 2.22 -2.69 -4.85
N LEU A 48 1.07 -3.22 -5.28
CA LEU A 48 0.53 -2.93 -6.60
C LEU A 48 -0.23 -1.59 -6.54
N LEU A 49 0.45 -0.51 -6.86
CA LEU A 49 -0.12 0.83 -6.87
C LEU A 49 -1.07 1.04 -8.06
N PRO A 50 -2.04 1.98 -7.96
CA PRO A 50 -3.02 2.23 -9.02
C PRO A 50 -2.40 2.59 -10.38
N ASP A 51 -1.30 3.35 -10.40
CA ASP A 51 -0.57 3.70 -11.62
C ASP A 51 0.09 2.49 -12.28
N ALA A 52 0.66 1.58 -11.48
CA ALA A 52 1.21 0.33 -11.98
C ALA A 52 0.12 -0.57 -12.57
N ARG A 53 -1.03 -0.67 -11.91
CA ARG A 53 -2.19 -1.42 -12.43
C ARG A 53 -2.67 -0.82 -13.76
N ALA A 54 -2.79 0.51 -13.86
CA ALA A 54 -3.15 1.19 -15.09
C ALA A 54 -2.12 0.96 -16.22
N PHE A 55 -0.84 0.95 -15.89
CA PHE A 55 0.25 0.66 -16.84
C PHE A 55 0.14 -0.76 -17.43
N TYR A 56 -0.22 -1.76 -16.62
CA TYR A 56 -0.42 -3.13 -17.10
C TYR A 56 -1.71 -3.28 -17.89
N ALA A 57 -2.80 -2.68 -17.46
CA ALA A 57 -4.06 -2.69 -18.20
C ALA A 57 -3.94 -2.09 -19.61
N GLN A 58 -3.12 -1.03 -19.79
CA GLN A 58 -2.82 -0.45 -21.12
C GLN A 58 -2.06 -1.41 -22.05
N ARG A 59 -1.53 -2.52 -21.51
CA ARG A 59 -0.80 -3.56 -22.23
C ARG A 59 -1.57 -4.88 -22.34
N ASP A 60 -2.87 -4.85 -22.01
CA ASP A 60 -3.75 -6.01 -21.96
C ASP A 60 -3.23 -7.12 -21.02
N ILE A 61 -2.53 -6.74 -19.95
CA ILE A 61 -2.06 -7.67 -18.92
C ILE A 61 -3.02 -7.64 -17.74
N ASP A 62 -3.71 -8.76 -17.49
CA ASP A 62 -4.54 -8.94 -16.29
C ASP A 62 -3.64 -9.23 -15.08
N VAL A 63 -3.60 -8.30 -14.12
CA VAL A 63 -2.73 -8.38 -12.95
C VAL A 63 -3.52 -8.61 -11.69
N MET A 64 -3.24 -9.72 -11.01
CA MET A 64 -3.73 -10.03 -9.67
C MET A 64 -2.57 -9.98 -8.67
N GLN A 65 -2.88 -9.59 -7.44
CA GLN A 65 -1.90 -9.50 -6.37
C GLN A 65 -2.19 -10.45 -5.23
N SER A 66 -1.15 -10.82 -4.48
CA SER A 66 -1.30 -11.45 -3.18
C SER A 66 -0.50 -10.74 -2.12
N TYR A 67 -0.93 -10.91 -0.88
CA TYR A 67 -0.23 -10.49 0.32
C TYR A 67 0.33 -11.72 1.02
N ALA A 68 1.62 -11.74 1.18
CA ALA A 68 2.36 -12.85 1.79
C ALA A 68 3.57 -12.32 2.56
N THR A 69 4.02 -13.06 3.57
CA THR A 69 5.31 -12.83 4.25
C THR A 69 6.13 -14.12 4.25
N ALA A 70 7.45 -13.97 4.50
CA ALA A 70 8.35 -15.13 4.54
C ALA A 70 8.01 -16.09 5.67
N GLU A 71 7.50 -15.58 6.80
CA GLU A 71 7.18 -16.34 8.00
C GLU A 71 5.86 -17.10 7.87
N ILE A 72 4.87 -16.51 7.20
CA ILE A 72 3.50 -17.03 7.15
C ILE A 72 3.22 -17.75 5.84
N GLY A 73 3.83 -17.30 4.75
CA GLY A 73 3.40 -17.65 3.40
C GLY A 73 2.23 -16.77 2.94
N LEU A 74 1.28 -17.35 2.22
CA LEU A 74 0.10 -16.64 1.71
C LEU A 74 -0.83 -16.25 2.86
N ILE A 75 -1.21 -14.97 2.89
CA ILE A 75 -2.16 -14.41 3.86
C ILE A 75 -3.49 -14.05 3.19
N ALA A 76 -3.40 -13.42 2.00
CA ALA A 76 -4.58 -13.02 1.25
C ALA A 76 -4.24 -12.85 -0.24
N TYR A 77 -5.24 -13.00 -1.10
CA TYR A 77 -5.09 -12.95 -2.55
C TYR A 77 -6.27 -12.25 -3.22
N GLU A 78 -6.00 -11.63 -4.35
CA GLU A 78 -7.02 -10.97 -5.17
C GLU A 78 -7.80 -11.99 -6.00
N SER A 79 -9.06 -11.71 -6.25
CA SER A 79 -9.88 -12.44 -7.21
C SER A 79 -10.13 -11.58 -8.46
N ALA A 80 -10.71 -12.16 -9.49
CA ALA A 80 -11.11 -11.44 -10.70
C ALA A 80 -12.07 -10.25 -10.47
N ALA A 81 -12.63 -10.12 -9.27
CA ALA A 81 -13.44 -8.96 -8.89
C ALA A 81 -12.59 -7.71 -8.62
N HIS A 82 -11.29 -7.86 -8.37
CA HIS A 82 -10.35 -6.77 -8.03
C HIS A 82 -10.79 -5.87 -6.86
N GLU A 83 -11.60 -6.40 -5.95
CA GLU A 83 -12.13 -5.68 -4.78
C GLU A 83 -11.55 -6.21 -3.48
N GLY A 84 -10.33 -5.79 -3.17
CA GLY A 84 -9.59 -6.22 -2.00
C GLY A 84 -9.00 -7.62 -2.14
N LEU A 85 -8.36 -8.08 -1.07
CA LEU A 85 -7.70 -9.38 -0.99
C LEU A 85 -8.51 -10.30 -0.09
N ILE A 86 -8.89 -11.45 -0.60
CA ILE A 86 -9.60 -12.52 0.11
C ILE A 86 -8.59 -13.19 1.05
N THR A 87 -8.92 -13.33 2.33
CA THR A 87 -8.07 -14.03 3.29
C THR A 87 -8.00 -15.53 2.97
N ASP A 88 -6.78 -16.08 3.04
CA ASP A 88 -6.54 -17.51 2.82
C ASP A 88 -7.22 -18.35 3.91
N GLU A 89 -7.65 -19.56 3.57
CA GLU A 89 -8.33 -20.48 4.47
C GLU A 89 -7.40 -21.10 5.53
N GLY A 90 -6.08 -21.06 5.32
CA GLY A 90 -5.07 -21.55 6.25
C GLY A 90 -4.70 -20.58 7.36
N VAL A 91 -5.29 -19.39 7.39
CA VAL A 91 -4.96 -18.36 8.38
C VAL A 91 -6.18 -17.66 8.95
N ILE A 92 -6.03 -17.13 10.18
CA ILE A 92 -6.96 -16.15 10.76
C ILE A 92 -6.29 -14.79 10.71
N VAL A 93 -6.95 -13.81 10.09
CA VAL A 93 -6.48 -12.43 9.98
C VAL A 93 -7.28 -11.53 10.90
N GLU A 94 -6.59 -10.80 11.77
CA GLU A 94 -7.13 -9.77 12.65
C GLU A 94 -6.53 -8.42 12.25
N ILE A 95 -7.32 -7.35 12.37
CA ILE A 95 -6.83 -5.97 12.25
C ILE A 95 -6.95 -5.31 13.61
N VAL A 96 -5.83 -4.82 14.12
CA VAL A 96 -5.73 -4.35 15.51
C VAL A 96 -5.08 -2.98 15.62
N GLU A 97 -5.32 -2.31 16.73
CA GLU A 97 -4.61 -1.07 17.08
C GLU A 97 -3.13 -1.37 17.31
N PRO A 98 -2.21 -0.71 16.56
CA PRO A 98 -0.77 -0.91 16.74
C PRO A 98 -0.31 -0.67 18.18
N GLY A 99 0.50 -1.60 18.70
CA GLY A 99 1.08 -1.51 20.05
C GLY A 99 0.17 -1.96 21.19
N THR A 100 -1.16 -2.04 21.01
CA THR A 100 -2.08 -2.56 22.03
C THR A 100 -2.61 -3.94 21.69
N GLY A 101 -2.72 -4.27 20.40
CA GLY A 101 -3.32 -5.51 19.91
C GLY A 101 -4.83 -5.59 20.11
N ALA A 102 -5.50 -4.47 20.46
CA ALA A 102 -6.96 -4.40 20.56
C ALA A 102 -7.60 -4.41 19.18
N PRO A 103 -8.66 -5.21 18.92
CA PRO A 103 -9.33 -5.20 17.62
C PRO A 103 -9.89 -3.82 17.27
N VAL A 104 -9.80 -3.45 15.99
CA VAL A 104 -10.45 -2.24 15.44
C VAL A 104 -11.75 -2.62 14.72
N ALA A 105 -12.63 -1.65 14.47
CA ALA A 105 -13.85 -1.88 13.72
C ALA A 105 -13.57 -2.17 12.24
N ASP A 106 -14.48 -2.90 11.58
CA ASP A 106 -14.38 -3.16 10.15
C ASP A 106 -14.36 -1.82 9.36
N GLY A 107 -13.42 -1.70 8.42
CA GLY A 107 -13.15 -0.47 7.68
C GLY A 107 -12.11 0.45 8.31
N GLU A 108 -11.80 0.29 9.59
CA GLU A 108 -10.72 1.02 10.25
C GLU A 108 -9.35 0.41 9.95
N THR A 109 -8.35 1.29 9.81
CA THR A 109 -6.97 0.87 9.56
C THR A 109 -6.29 0.45 10.85
N GLY A 110 -5.63 -0.70 10.83
CA GLY A 110 -4.84 -1.22 11.93
C GLY A 110 -3.73 -2.14 11.45
N GLU A 111 -2.94 -2.64 12.40
CA GLU A 111 -1.89 -3.62 12.15
C GLU A 111 -2.49 -5.00 11.86
N VAL A 112 -1.92 -5.68 10.87
CA VAL A 112 -2.32 -7.04 10.49
C VAL A 112 -1.66 -8.04 11.44
N LEU A 113 -2.48 -8.74 12.22
CA LEU A 113 -2.06 -9.91 12.97
C LEU A 113 -2.56 -11.17 12.28
N VAL A 114 -1.72 -12.19 12.25
CA VAL A 114 -2.05 -13.45 11.59
C VAL A 114 -1.81 -14.64 12.51
N THR A 115 -2.81 -15.52 12.60
CA THR A 115 -2.66 -16.84 13.21
C THR A 115 -2.65 -17.89 12.10
N VAL A 116 -1.58 -18.69 12.04
CA VAL A 116 -1.42 -19.77 11.07
C VAL A 116 -2.04 -21.04 11.63
N LEU A 117 -2.91 -21.68 10.87
CA LEU A 117 -3.63 -22.91 11.25
C LEU A 117 -2.83 -24.19 10.96
N ASN A 118 -1.52 -24.08 10.78
CA ASN A 118 -0.62 -25.22 10.57
C ASN A 118 -0.09 -25.71 11.94
N PRO A 119 -0.41 -26.93 12.37
CA PRO A 119 0.04 -27.45 13.67
C PRO A 119 1.55 -27.70 13.74
N ASP A 120 2.21 -27.91 12.60
CA ASP A 120 3.67 -28.16 12.54
C ASP A 120 4.50 -26.86 12.65
N TYR A 121 3.89 -25.72 12.31
CA TYR A 121 4.50 -24.40 12.43
C TYR A 121 3.44 -23.36 12.87
N PRO A 122 2.99 -23.42 14.11
CA PRO A 122 1.95 -22.52 14.60
C PRO A 122 2.53 -21.14 14.90
N LEU A 123 2.04 -20.12 14.21
CA LEU A 123 2.23 -18.72 14.58
C LEU A 123 0.89 -18.20 15.10
N ILE A 124 0.87 -17.74 16.34
CA ILE A 124 -0.36 -17.26 16.98
C ILE A 124 -0.28 -15.75 17.14
N ARG A 125 -1.23 -15.03 16.50
CA ARG A 125 -1.30 -13.57 16.49
C ARG A 125 0.04 -12.90 16.15
N PHE A 126 0.70 -13.42 15.11
CA PHE A 126 1.96 -12.87 14.63
C PHE A 126 1.73 -11.48 14.04
N ALA A 127 2.43 -10.48 14.59
CA ALA A 127 2.37 -9.10 14.13
C ALA A 127 3.25 -8.95 12.88
N THR A 128 2.62 -8.68 11.74
CA THR A 128 3.36 -8.53 10.47
C THR A 128 4.11 -7.20 10.36
N GLY A 129 3.72 -6.22 11.18
CA GLY A 129 4.20 -4.85 11.08
C GLY A 129 3.61 -4.09 9.89
N ASP A 130 2.64 -4.67 9.19
CA ASP A 130 1.94 -4.04 8.06
C ASP A 130 0.56 -3.55 8.47
N LEU A 131 0.08 -2.52 7.80
CA LEU A 131 -1.25 -1.96 7.99
C LEU A 131 -2.22 -2.44 6.91
N SER A 132 -3.45 -2.73 7.32
CA SER A 132 -4.58 -2.97 6.43
C SER A 132 -5.90 -2.57 7.10
N ALA A 133 -7.02 -2.85 6.45
CA ALA A 133 -8.36 -2.71 6.99
C ALA A 133 -9.23 -3.87 6.48
N ILE A 134 -10.19 -4.32 7.27
CA ILE A 134 -11.21 -5.26 6.79
C ILE A 134 -12.16 -4.52 5.86
N LEU A 135 -12.42 -5.08 4.69
CA LEU A 135 -13.47 -4.59 3.80
C LEU A 135 -14.82 -5.16 4.24
N PRO A 136 -15.82 -4.30 4.51
CA PRO A 136 -17.15 -4.76 4.88
C PRO A 136 -17.87 -5.40 3.68
N GLY A 137 -18.86 -6.23 3.96
CA GLY A 137 -19.73 -6.86 2.97
C GLY A 137 -19.14 -8.10 2.30
N ALA A 138 -20.00 -8.76 1.51
CA ALA A 138 -19.64 -9.97 0.77
C ALA A 138 -18.71 -9.68 -0.41
N SER A 139 -17.90 -10.65 -0.79
CA SER A 139 -17.08 -10.55 -1.99
C SER A 139 -17.94 -10.67 -3.25
N PRO A 140 -17.77 -9.79 -4.26
CA PRO A 140 -18.48 -9.91 -5.54
C PRO A 140 -18.19 -11.21 -6.28
N CYS A 141 -17.08 -11.89 -5.98
CA CYS A 141 -16.76 -13.19 -6.57
C CYS A 141 -17.52 -14.37 -5.94
N GLY A 142 -18.37 -14.12 -4.93
CA GLY A 142 -19.18 -15.15 -4.24
C GLY A 142 -18.48 -15.90 -3.11
N ARG A 143 -17.21 -15.63 -2.82
CA ARG A 143 -16.51 -16.21 -1.66
C ARG A 143 -17.01 -15.57 -0.37
N THR A 144 -17.09 -16.37 0.68
CA THR A 144 -17.57 -15.96 2.03
C THR A 144 -16.45 -15.52 2.96
N ASN A 145 -15.20 -15.75 2.60
CA ASN A 145 -14.02 -15.31 3.35
C ASN A 145 -14.04 -13.79 3.53
N ARG A 146 -13.50 -13.33 4.66
CA ARG A 146 -13.25 -11.90 4.85
C ARG A 146 -12.25 -11.37 3.81
N ARG A 147 -12.33 -10.08 3.54
CA ARG A 147 -11.41 -9.39 2.65
C ARG A 147 -10.67 -8.29 3.39
N ILE A 148 -9.41 -8.14 3.06
CA ILE A 148 -8.61 -7.00 3.51
C ILE A 148 -8.37 -6.04 2.34
N LYS A 149 -8.12 -4.77 2.67
CA LYS A 149 -7.92 -3.70 1.68
C LYS A 149 -6.60 -3.82 0.91
N GLY A 150 -5.71 -4.69 1.38
CA GLY A 150 -4.34 -4.82 0.90
C GLY A 150 -3.36 -4.05 1.77
N TRP A 151 -2.13 -3.92 1.31
CA TRP A 151 -1.08 -3.22 2.05
C TRP A 151 -1.34 -1.70 2.07
N MET A 152 -1.35 -1.10 3.26
CA MET A 152 -1.64 0.32 3.49
C MET A 152 -0.47 1.06 4.15
N GLY A 153 0.70 0.44 4.22
CA GLY A 153 1.89 0.96 4.84
C GLY A 153 2.39 0.10 6.01
N ARG A 154 3.40 0.62 6.70
CA ARG A 154 3.99 -0.05 7.86
C ARG A 154 3.42 0.50 9.17
N ALA A 155 3.21 -0.39 10.14
CA ALA A 155 2.71 -0.01 11.47
C ALA A 155 3.74 0.84 12.25
N ASP A 156 5.04 0.58 12.06
CA ASP A 156 6.14 1.35 12.66
C ASP A 156 6.28 2.77 12.10
N GLN A 157 5.66 3.06 10.96
CA GLN A 157 5.56 4.40 10.37
C GLN A 157 4.28 5.14 10.81
N THR A 158 3.45 4.51 11.64
CA THR A 158 2.25 5.13 12.20
C THR A 158 2.63 6.01 13.38
N THR A 159 2.12 7.22 13.41
CA THR A 159 2.41 8.19 14.48
C THR A 159 1.13 8.56 15.24
N LYS A 160 1.19 8.55 16.58
CA LYS A 160 0.09 9.00 17.43
C LYS A 160 0.20 10.51 17.68
N VAL A 161 -0.86 11.26 17.35
CA VAL A 161 -0.93 12.72 17.49
C VAL A 161 -2.20 13.07 18.24
N LYS A 162 -2.08 13.69 19.41
CA LYS A 162 -3.25 14.07 20.26
C LYS A 162 -4.22 12.90 20.49
N GLY A 163 -3.70 11.70 20.66
CA GLY A 163 -4.50 10.50 20.89
C GLY A 163 -5.04 9.79 19.63
N MET A 164 -4.90 10.38 18.44
CA MET A 164 -5.32 9.80 17.17
C MET A 164 -4.12 9.28 16.37
N PHE A 165 -4.30 8.18 15.66
CA PHE A 165 -3.26 7.66 14.77
C PHE A 165 -3.29 8.36 13.42
N VAL A 166 -2.10 8.74 12.93
CA VAL A 166 -1.88 9.19 11.56
C VAL A 166 -1.06 8.14 10.85
N HIS A 167 -1.63 7.59 9.79
CA HIS A 167 -1.08 6.46 9.04
C HIS A 167 -0.40 6.92 7.74
N PRO A 168 0.59 6.16 7.23
CA PRO A 168 1.30 6.51 6.00
C PRO A 168 0.39 6.76 4.79
N HIS A 169 -0.67 5.96 4.63
CA HIS A 169 -1.60 6.12 3.51
C HIS A 169 -2.35 7.46 3.52
N GLN A 170 -2.55 8.07 4.69
CA GLN A 170 -3.17 9.39 4.79
C GLN A 170 -2.23 10.48 4.25
N VAL A 171 -0.93 10.36 4.51
CA VAL A 171 0.08 11.26 3.92
C VAL A 171 0.14 11.08 2.41
N ALA A 172 0.14 9.83 1.93
CA ALA A 172 0.10 9.53 0.49
C ALA A 172 -1.17 10.11 -0.19
N GLU A 173 -2.33 10.05 0.48
CA GLU A 173 -3.57 10.64 -0.03
C GLU A 173 -3.48 12.17 -0.14
N ILE A 174 -2.83 12.85 0.83
CA ILE A 174 -2.59 14.30 0.77
C ILE A 174 -1.71 14.63 -0.43
N VAL A 175 -0.60 13.91 -0.62
CA VAL A 175 0.31 14.09 -1.78
C VAL A 175 -0.45 13.89 -3.09
N ARG A 176 -1.29 12.87 -3.20
CA ARG A 176 -2.08 12.61 -4.41
C ARG A 176 -3.04 13.75 -4.76
N ARG A 177 -3.56 14.47 -3.77
CA ARG A 177 -4.46 15.64 -3.98
C ARG A 177 -3.73 16.88 -4.46
N HIS A 178 -2.41 16.93 -4.27
CA HIS A 178 -1.56 18.07 -4.58
C HIS A 178 -0.38 17.65 -5.46
N PRO A 179 -0.57 17.57 -6.79
CA PRO A 179 0.46 17.12 -7.73
C PRO A 179 1.74 17.98 -7.73
N GLU A 180 1.66 19.18 -7.13
CA GLU A 180 2.79 20.09 -6.96
C GLU A 180 3.81 19.58 -5.94
N ILE A 181 3.44 18.62 -5.09
CA ILE A 181 4.31 18.02 -4.06
C ILE A 181 5.19 16.96 -4.72
N GLY A 182 6.51 17.14 -4.68
CA GLY A 182 7.48 16.13 -5.08
C GLY A 182 7.69 15.07 -4.00
N HIS A 183 8.12 15.49 -2.80
CA HIS A 183 8.29 14.62 -1.62
C HIS A 183 7.58 15.22 -0.42
N ALA A 184 7.14 14.36 0.49
CA ALA A 184 6.52 14.79 1.74
C ALA A 184 6.96 13.90 2.91
N ARG A 185 7.14 14.51 4.07
CA ARG A 185 7.43 13.83 5.34
C ARG A 185 6.61 14.42 6.47
N LEU A 186 5.87 13.57 7.17
CA LEU A 186 5.15 13.97 8.37
C LEU A 186 6.09 13.92 9.57
N LEU A 187 6.18 15.01 10.30
CA LEU A 187 6.90 15.11 11.57
C LEU A 187 5.92 15.39 12.70
N VAL A 188 6.16 14.76 13.85
CA VAL A 188 5.45 15.08 15.08
C VAL A 188 6.47 15.47 16.13
N SER A 189 6.32 16.67 16.65
CA SER A 189 7.11 17.19 17.75
C SER A 189 6.23 17.49 18.96
N ARG A 190 6.85 17.63 20.12
CA ARG A 190 6.13 18.00 21.33
C ARG A 190 6.64 19.33 21.83
N GLU A 191 5.74 20.34 21.83
CA GLU A 191 6.06 21.68 22.32
C GLU A 191 5.11 22.05 23.46
N ARG A 192 5.68 22.44 24.60
CA ARG A 192 4.92 22.84 25.81
C ARG A 192 3.86 21.82 26.22
N GLY A 193 4.16 20.51 26.04
CA GLY A 193 3.24 19.42 26.38
C GLY A 193 2.18 19.07 25.35
N ALA A 194 2.12 19.80 24.23
CA ALA A 194 1.18 19.54 23.12
C ALA A 194 1.90 18.93 21.91
N ASP A 195 1.26 17.95 21.26
CA ASP A 195 1.75 17.40 20.01
C ASP A 195 1.51 18.39 18.86
N ILE A 196 2.54 18.68 18.11
CA ILE A 196 2.52 19.49 16.89
C ILE A 196 2.82 18.62 15.70
N MET A 197 1.89 18.58 14.76
CA MET A 197 2.01 17.86 13.51
C MET A 197 2.43 18.82 12.39
N THR A 198 3.53 18.52 11.72
CA THR A 198 4.06 19.31 10.60
C THR A 198 4.27 18.41 9.40
N LEU A 199 3.61 18.73 8.29
CA LEU A 199 3.87 18.11 7.00
C LEU A 199 4.94 18.94 6.29
N LYS A 200 6.16 18.40 6.21
CA LYS A 200 7.21 18.97 5.35
C LYS A 200 7.02 18.51 3.92
N ILE A 201 7.10 19.43 2.97
CA ILE A 201 6.91 19.15 1.55
C ILE A 201 8.05 19.74 0.73
N GLU A 202 8.45 19.05 -0.33
CA GLU A 202 9.27 19.62 -1.40
C GLU A 202 8.38 19.98 -2.57
N THR A 203 8.46 21.22 -3.03
CA THR A 203 7.72 21.71 -4.19
C THR A 203 8.52 22.77 -4.95
N ALA A 204 8.38 22.78 -6.27
CA ALA A 204 8.90 23.85 -7.11
C ALA A 204 8.02 25.11 -7.12
N GLN A 205 6.79 25.02 -6.59
CA GLN A 205 5.77 26.08 -6.61
C GLN A 205 5.43 26.58 -5.21
N ALA A 206 6.44 27.00 -4.45
CA ALA A 206 6.28 27.46 -3.09
C ALA A 206 5.49 28.79 -3.04
N ASN A 207 4.28 28.75 -2.48
CA ASN A 207 3.45 29.93 -2.17
C ASN A 207 2.48 29.66 -1.02
N ASP A 208 1.97 30.74 -0.39
CA ASP A 208 1.10 30.65 0.78
C ASP A 208 -0.28 30.04 0.46
N ASP A 209 -0.78 30.17 -0.76
CA ASP A 209 -2.08 29.59 -1.16
C ASP A 209 -1.98 28.07 -1.23
N LEU A 210 -0.90 27.54 -1.80
CA LEU A 210 -0.62 26.12 -1.83
C LEU A 210 -0.47 25.57 -0.40
N ALA A 211 0.29 26.24 0.46
CA ALA A 211 0.46 25.81 1.84
C ALA A 211 -0.89 25.72 2.58
N ARG A 212 -1.76 26.72 2.44
CA ARG A 212 -3.11 26.71 3.01
C ARG A 212 -4.00 25.60 2.45
N ALA A 213 -3.93 25.35 1.15
CA ALA A 213 -4.70 24.27 0.51
C ALA A 213 -4.26 22.90 1.04
N ILE A 214 -2.95 22.70 1.22
CA ILE A 214 -2.41 21.46 1.79
C ILE A 214 -2.79 21.32 3.26
N GLU A 215 -2.73 22.38 4.07
CA GLU A 215 -3.20 22.38 5.49
C GLU A 215 -4.67 21.97 5.60
N ALA A 216 -5.52 22.48 4.71
CA ALA A 216 -6.93 22.07 4.64
C ALA A 216 -7.08 20.58 4.30
N SER A 217 -6.26 20.07 3.39
CA SER A 217 -6.22 18.65 3.05
C SER A 217 -5.71 17.79 4.21
N VAL A 218 -4.66 18.23 4.92
CA VAL A 218 -4.17 17.57 6.15
C VAL A 218 -5.31 17.44 7.15
N GLN A 219 -6.03 18.53 7.44
CA GLN A 219 -7.14 18.49 8.38
C GLN A 219 -8.30 17.59 7.92
N THR A 220 -8.61 17.59 6.63
CA THR A 220 -9.70 16.78 6.07
C THR A 220 -9.37 15.29 6.14
N VAL A 221 -8.14 14.92 5.78
CA VAL A 221 -7.71 13.52 5.67
C VAL A 221 -7.38 12.92 7.03
N THR A 222 -6.68 13.67 7.89
CA THR A 222 -6.24 13.17 9.20
C THR A 222 -7.20 13.49 10.35
N ARG A 223 -8.16 14.39 10.13
CA ARG A 223 -9.03 15.02 11.16
C ARG A 223 -8.26 15.82 12.23
N LEU A 224 -6.97 16.09 11.98
CA LEU A 224 -6.08 16.83 12.85
C LEU A 224 -5.59 18.10 12.16
N LYS A 225 -5.45 19.17 12.93
CA LYS A 225 -4.75 20.36 12.44
C LYS A 225 -3.26 20.11 12.40
N GLY A 226 -2.64 20.32 11.24
CA GLY A 226 -1.20 20.28 11.03
C GLY A 226 -0.73 21.54 10.34
N ARG A 227 0.56 21.83 10.49
CA ARG A 227 1.25 22.91 9.76
C ARG A 227 1.88 22.32 8.51
N VAL A 228 2.03 23.15 7.49
CA VAL A 228 2.81 22.83 6.29
C VAL A 228 4.10 23.64 6.32
N GLU A 229 5.22 22.97 6.07
CA GLU A 229 6.54 23.60 5.97
C GLU A 229 7.16 23.21 4.63
N ILE A 230 7.59 24.21 3.86
CA ILE A 230 8.25 23.96 2.58
C ILE A 230 9.73 23.72 2.86
N ALA A 231 10.19 22.55 2.47
CA ALA A 231 11.57 22.10 2.60
C ALA A 231 12.36 22.35 1.30
N PRO A 232 13.68 22.59 1.38
CA PRO A 232 14.52 22.69 0.19
C PRO A 232 14.47 21.41 -0.64
N ALA A 233 14.57 21.52 -1.96
CA ALA A 233 14.60 20.37 -2.86
C ALA A 233 15.74 19.40 -2.51
N GLY A 234 15.43 18.11 -2.43
CA GLY A 234 16.39 17.04 -2.08
C GLY A 234 16.73 16.95 -0.59
N SER A 235 15.95 17.57 0.31
CA SER A 235 16.19 17.55 1.75
C SER A 235 15.30 16.57 2.54
N LEU A 236 14.31 15.92 1.88
CA LEU A 236 13.36 14.98 2.52
C LEU A 236 13.61 13.51 2.19
#